data_dc1de532264b0871aaeb67ca6bfc4f22
#
_entry.id   dc1de532264b0871aaeb67ca6bfc4f22
#
_cell.length_a   1.000
_cell.length_b   1.000
_cell.length_c   1.000
_cell.angle_alpha   90.00
_cell.angle_beta   90.00
_cell.angle_gamma   90.00
#
_symmetry.space_group_name_H-M   'P 1'
#
loop_
_entity.id
_entity.type
_entity.pdbx_description
1 polymer ?
#
loop_
_entity_poly.entity_id
_entity_poly.type
_entity_poly.pdbx_seq_one_letter_code
_entity_poly.pdbx_strand_id
1 'polypeptide(L)'
;LLSFNGWNLQSTSGAGEAIASADAFLLSDPASPFYNGTSGDFFILDTFQKGGKPKRSSDGIVDRVWNEIRNTVVFWHPTNTVVVTAAPTLDKEAVAGQAPPFPEINSNAQTVSVVMERNLGSLRLPAAITTIGSALAFIGLCYMLNIRERELRRRTEEWESSTAQ
;
A
#
# COMPACT_ATOMS: atom_id res chain seq x y z
N LEU A 1 -12.79 -6.30 16.72
CA LEU A 1 -11.43 -6.45 16.18
C LEU A 1 -10.49 -6.67 17.36
N LEU A 2 -9.92 -7.86 17.46
CA LEU A 2 -8.91 -8.17 18.46
C LEU A 2 -7.62 -7.47 18.04
N SER A 3 -7.17 -6.48 18.81
CA SER A 3 -5.87 -5.83 18.62
C SER A 3 -4.99 -6.19 19.80
N PHE A 4 -3.79 -6.68 19.52
CA PHE A 4 -2.79 -6.99 20.53
C PHE A 4 -1.50 -6.22 20.19
N ASN A 5 -1.03 -5.37 21.09
CA ASN A 5 0.20 -4.58 20.93
C ASN A 5 0.33 -3.86 19.56
N GLY A 6 -0.77 -3.31 19.04
CA GLY A 6 -0.79 -2.64 17.74
C GLY A 6 -0.91 -3.57 16.53
N TRP A 7 -1.06 -4.88 16.75
CA TRP A 7 -1.41 -5.84 15.73
C TRP A 7 -2.93 -5.97 15.62
N ASN A 8 -3.45 -5.94 14.41
CA ASN A 8 -4.86 -6.09 14.12
C ASN A 8 -5.09 -7.41 13.39
N LEU A 9 -5.99 -8.23 13.92
CA LEU A 9 -6.45 -9.42 13.21
C LEU A 9 -7.20 -8.99 11.95
N GLN A 10 -6.82 -9.54 10.82
CA GLN A 10 -7.48 -9.28 9.54
C GLN A 10 -8.59 -10.29 9.28
N SER A 11 -9.64 -9.83 8.58
CA SER A 11 -10.63 -10.76 8.01
C SER A 11 -10.01 -11.48 6.81
N THR A 12 -10.48 -12.67 6.51
CA THR A 12 -10.03 -13.46 5.34
C THR A 12 -10.09 -12.67 4.04
N SER A 13 -11.11 -11.85 3.83
CA SER A 13 -11.23 -10.99 2.65
C SER A 13 -10.22 -9.84 2.62
N GLY A 14 -9.84 -9.30 3.79
CA GLY A 14 -8.86 -8.22 3.90
C GLY A 14 -7.41 -8.71 3.79
N ALA A 15 -7.19 -9.98 4.08
CA ALA A 15 -5.89 -10.62 4.09
C ALA A 15 -5.58 -11.41 2.80
N GLY A 16 -6.51 -11.47 1.85
CA GLY A 16 -6.42 -12.37 0.68
C GLY A 16 -5.12 -12.28 -0.09
N GLU A 17 -4.61 -11.06 -0.31
CA GLU A 17 -3.32 -10.86 -1.00
C GLU A 17 -2.13 -11.36 -0.16
N ALA A 18 -2.16 -11.12 1.14
CA ALA A 18 -1.11 -11.60 2.04
C ALA A 18 -1.14 -13.12 2.17
N ILE A 19 -2.32 -13.71 2.23
CA ILE A 19 -2.53 -15.16 2.25
C ILE A 19 -1.97 -15.79 0.98
N ALA A 20 -2.32 -15.26 -0.19
CA ALA A 20 -1.82 -15.78 -1.46
C ALA A 20 -0.30 -15.65 -1.60
N SER A 21 0.28 -14.58 -1.09
CA SER A 21 1.74 -14.38 -1.08
C SER A 21 2.44 -15.33 -0.11
N ALA A 22 1.85 -15.59 1.06
CA ALA A 22 2.37 -16.55 2.03
C ALA A 22 2.29 -17.99 1.49
N ASP A 23 1.19 -18.34 0.84
CA ASP A 23 0.97 -19.62 0.17
C ASP A 23 2.07 -19.89 -0.88
N ALA A 24 2.25 -18.92 -1.78
CA ALA A 24 3.30 -19.01 -2.79
C ALA A 24 4.72 -19.12 -2.18
N PHE A 25 5.00 -18.38 -1.10
CA PHE A 25 6.28 -18.44 -0.41
C PHE A 25 6.51 -19.80 0.26
N LEU A 26 5.53 -20.30 1.02
CA LEU A 26 5.62 -21.59 1.73
C LEU A 26 5.86 -22.76 0.79
N LEU A 27 5.31 -22.72 -0.43
CA LEU A 27 5.49 -23.77 -1.43
C LEU A 27 6.80 -23.65 -2.23
N SER A 28 7.38 -22.45 -2.31
CA SER A 28 8.59 -22.19 -3.11
C SER A 28 9.89 -22.16 -2.31
N ASP A 29 9.85 -21.90 -1.01
CA ASP A 29 11.05 -21.79 -0.18
C ASP A 29 11.54 -23.18 0.26
N PRO A 30 12.78 -23.58 -0.10
CA PRO A 30 13.36 -24.85 0.33
C PRO A 30 13.50 -25.01 1.86
N ALA A 31 13.50 -23.92 2.62
CA ALA A 31 13.52 -23.93 4.08
C ALA A 31 12.13 -24.18 4.70
N SER A 32 11.08 -24.08 3.89
CA SER A 32 9.71 -24.33 4.33
C SER A 32 9.45 -25.83 4.50
N PRO A 33 8.73 -26.25 5.55
CA PRO A 33 8.27 -27.62 5.70
C PRO A 33 7.27 -28.05 4.62
N PHE A 34 6.71 -27.10 3.86
CA PHE A 34 5.74 -27.32 2.79
C PHE A 34 6.32 -27.19 1.39
N TYR A 35 7.67 -27.17 1.29
CA TYR A 35 8.36 -27.05 0.01
C TYR A 35 7.95 -28.16 -0.98
N ASN A 36 7.63 -27.78 -2.21
CA ASN A 36 7.10 -28.66 -3.25
C ASN A 36 5.78 -29.38 -2.89
N GLY A 37 5.11 -28.98 -1.83
CA GLY A 37 3.80 -29.46 -1.46
C GLY A 37 2.66 -28.79 -2.25
N THR A 38 1.48 -28.92 -1.72
CA THR A 38 0.26 -28.32 -2.25
C THR A 38 -0.37 -27.38 -1.22
N SER A 39 -1.22 -26.45 -1.65
CA SER A 39 -1.96 -25.58 -0.72
C SER A 39 -2.97 -26.33 0.16
N GLY A 40 -3.16 -27.63 -0.05
CA GLY A 40 -3.94 -28.52 0.82
C GLY A 40 -3.16 -29.05 2.04
N ASP A 41 -1.83 -28.97 2.03
CA ASP A 41 -0.95 -29.55 3.06
C ASP A 41 -0.89 -28.70 4.33
N PHE A 42 -1.40 -27.47 4.26
CA PHE A 42 -1.48 -26.56 5.40
C PHE A 42 -2.77 -25.74 5.39
N PHE A 43 -3.13 -25.25 6.56
CA PHE A 43 -4.28 -24.38 6.77
C PHE A 43 -3.82 -23.07 7.40
N ILE A 44 -4.27 -21.94 6.87
CA ILE A 44 -3.96 -20.63 7.43
C ILE A 44 -4.90 -20.36 8.59
N LEU A 45 -4.30 -20.23 9.79
CA LEU A 45 -5.02 -19.98 11.04
C LEU A 45 -5.43 -18.53 11.17
N ASP A 46 -4.43 -17.65 11.22
CA ASP A 46 -4.60 -16.25 11.53
C ASP A 46 -3.69 -15.38 10.67
N THR A 47 -4.17 -14.17 10.38
CA THR A 47 -3.42 -13.14 9.69
C THR A 47 -3.45 -11.86 10.50
N PHE A 48 -2.30 -11.43 10.99
CA PHE A 48 -2.14 -10.20 11.75
C PHE A 48 -1.44 -9.14 10.91
N GLN A 49 -1.92 -7.90 11.03
CA GLN A 49 -1.34 -6.75 10.34
C GLN A 49 -0.96 -5.67 11.32
N LYS A 50 0.21 -5.06 11.11
CA LYS A 50 0.69 -3.89 11.86
C LYS A 50 1.23 -2.85 10.89
N GLY A 51 0.93 -1.57 11.16
CA GLY A 51 1.36 -0.46 10.31
C GLY A 51 0.39 -0.13 9.19
N GLY A 52 0.88 0.48 8.13
CA GLY A 52 0.08 1.00 7.03
C GLY A 52 -0.65 2.31 7.37
N LYS A 53 -1.57 2.71 6.50
CA LYS A 53 -2.37 3.92 6.74
C LYS A 53 -3.33 3.72 7.91
N PRO A 54 -3.33 4.62 8.91
CA PRO A 54 -4.27 4.53 10.00
C PRO A 54 -5.70 4.65 9.49
N LYS A 55 -6.54 3.66 9.81
CA LYS A 55 -7.99 3.77 9.59
C LYS A 55 -8.51 4.80 10.59
N ARG A 56 -8.99 5.92 10.11
CA ARG A 56 -9.64 6.94 10.93
C ARG A 56 -11.13 6.75 10.87
N SER A 57 -11.77 6.65 12.03
CA SER A 57 -13.22 6.78 12.15
C SER A 57 -13.60 8.23 11.85
N SER A 58 -14.56 8.44 11.00
CA SER A 58 -15.12 9.76 10.68
C SER A 58 -16.59 9.76 11.04
N ASP A 59 -16.94 10.50 12.08
CA ASP A 59 -18.33 10.60 12.55
C ASP A 59 -19.11 11.73 11.84
N GLY A 60 -18.41 12.59 11.07
CA GLY A 60 -18.99 13.75 10.36
C GLY A 60 -18.56 13.84 8.89
N ILE A 61 -19.35 14.57 8.09
CA ILE A 61 -19.05 14.83 6.67
C ILE A 61 -17.75 15.63 6.53
N VAL A 62 -17.54 16.61 7.40
CA VAL A 62 -16.34 17.46 7.40
C VAL A 62 -15.10 16.63 7.74
N ASP A 63 -15.20 15.78 8.76
CA ASP A 63 -14.09 14.90 9.15
C ASP A 63 -13.75 13.89 8.06
N ARG A 64 -14.76 13.41 7.33
CA ARG A 64 -14.56 12.51 6.17
C ARG A 64 -13.79 13.21 5.06
N VAL A 65 -14.21 14.40 4.67
CA VAL A 65 -13.55 15.19 3.63
C VAL A 65 -12.12 15.56 4.04
N TRP A 66 -11.94 16.00 5.29
CA TRP A 66 -10.63 16.35 5.83
C TRP A 66 -9.68 15.14 5.89
N ASN A 67 -10.18 13.99 6.31
CA ASN A 67 -9.41 12.74 6.33
C ASN A 67 -9.03 12.29 4.91
N GLU A 68 -9.91 12.48 3.93
CA GLU A 68 -9.63 12.15 2.53
C GLU A 68 -8.54 13.07 1.94
N ILE A 69 -8.65 14.38 2.15
CA ILE A 69 -7.63 15.35 1.75
C ILE A 69 -6.29 15.03 2.40
N ARG A 70 -6.29 14.80 3.71
CA ARG A 70 -5.07 14.48 4.44
C ARG A 70 -4.47 13.15 3.99
N ASN A 71 -5.27 12.13 3.73
CA ASN A 71 -4.80 10.83 3.20
C ASN A 71 -4.23 10.96 1.78
N THR A 72 -4.67 11.97 1.03
CA THR A 72 -4.17 12.26 -0.31
C THR A 72 -2.85 13.01 -0.27
N VAL A 73 -2.72 13.96 0.67
CA VAL A 73 -1.54 14.84 0.80
C VAL A 73 -0.40 14.19 1.59
N VAL A 74 -0.72 13.39 2.62
CA VAL A 74 0.31 12.71 3.44
C VAL A 74 0.81 11.48 2.71
N PHE A 75 2.01 11.57 2.14
CA PHE A 75 2.68 10.50 1.42
C PHE A 75 3.37 9.48 2.34
N TRP A 76 3.71 9.88 3.56
CA TRP A 76 4.44 9.06 4.52
C TRP A 76 3.49 8.23 5.38
N HIS A 77 3.65 6.93 5.32
CA HIS A 77 3.02 6.00 6.25
C HIS A 77 4.03 4.92 6.63
N PRO A 78 3.96 4.37 7.85
CA PRO A 78 4.80 3.25 8.24
C PRO A 78 4.56 2.05 7.32
N THR A 79 5.59 1.25 7.13
CA THR A 79 5.50 0.00 6.37
C THR A 79 4.43 -0.91 6.97
N ASN A 80 3.77 -1.64 6.10
CA ASN A 80 2.74 -2.58 6.50
C ASN A 80 3.36 -3.95 6.68
N THR A 81 3.48 -4.40 7.92
CA THR A 81 3.98 -5.74 8.24
C THR A 81 2.79 -6.66 8.47
N VAL A 82 2.81 -7.80 7.81
CA VAL A 82 1.79 -8.84 7.92
C VAL A 82 2.43 -10.13 8.39
N VAL A 83 1.80 -10.78 9.35
CA VAL A 83 2.19 -12.12 9.83
C VAL A 83 1.07 -13.07 9.49
N VAL A 84 1.37 -14.10 8.74
CA VAL A 84 0.45 -15.19 8.40
C VAL A 84 0.92 -16.43 9.11
N THR A 85 0.04 -17.05 9.91
CA THR A 85 0.33 -18.28 10.63
C THR A 85 -0.34 -19.46 9.92
N ALA A 86 0.45 -20.45 9.54
CA ALA A 86 0.01 -21.68 8.89
C ALA A 86 0.26 -22.88 9.80
N ALA A 87 -0.69 -23.80 9.81
CA ALA A 87 -0.57 -25.09 10.49
C ALA A 87 -0.70 -26.21 9.48
N PRO A 88 0.11 -27.27 9.58
CA PRO A 88 -0.01 -28.43 8.70
C PRO A 88 -1.37 -29.13 8.90
N THR A 89 -1.87 -29.68 7.82
CA THR A 89 -3.11 -30.49 7.83
C THR A 89 -2.77 -31.96 8.04
N LEU A 90 -3.76 -32.72 8.52
CA LEU A 90 -3.69 -34.17 8.54
C LEU A 90 -4.09 -34.70 7.16
N ASP A 91 -3.24 -35.55 6.59
CA ASP A 91 -3.57 -36.25 5.37
C ASP A 91 -4.76 -37.19 5.63
N LYS A 92 -5.86 -36.92 5.01
CA LYS A 92 -7.03 -37.79 4.98
C LYS A 92 -7.22 -38.33 3.57
N GLU A 93 -7.19 -39.63 3.42
CA GLU A 93 -7.47 -40.27 2.15
C GLU A 93 -8.90 -39.97 1.69
N ALA A 94 -9.00 -39.48 0.46
CA ALA A 94 -10.30 -39.27 -0.17
C ALA A 94 -10.90 -40.63 -0.59
N VAL A 95 -12.08 -40.93 -0.10
CA VAL A 95 -12.80 -42.13 -0.49
C VAL A 95 -13.51 -41.89 -1.81
N ALA A 96 -13.28 -42.76 -2.81
CA ALA A 96 -13.90 -42.62 -4.11
C ALA A 96 -15.43 -42.61 -4.00
N GLY A 97 -16.05 -41.59 -4.58
CA GLY A 97 -17.52 -41.39 -4.55
C GLY A 97 -18.04 -40.57 -3.36
N GLN A 98 -17.18 -40.10 -2.49
CA GLN A 98 -17.54 -39.17 -1.43
C GLN A 98 -16.93 -37.78 -1.67
N ALA A 99 -17.56 -36.75 -1.09
CA ALA A 99 -16.96 -35.44 -1.09
C ALA A 99 -15.60 -35.47 -0.35
N PRO A 100 -14.58 -34.73 -0.83
CA PRO A 100 -13.28 -34.68 -0.18
C PRO A 100 -13.47 -34.26 1.29
N PRO A 101 -12.78 -34.93 2.24
CA PRO A 101 -12.92 -34.61 3.66
C PRO A 101 -12.42 -33.17 3.91
N PHE A 102 -13.03 -32.49 4.87
CA PHE A 102 -12.52 -31.20 5.31
C PHE A 102 -11.10 -31.36 5.88
N PRO A 103 -10.18 -30.45 5.54
CA PRO A 103 -8.82 -30.46 6.09
C PRO A 103 -8.91 -30.26 7.62
N GLU A 104 -8.33 -31.19 8.37
CA GLU A 104 -8.20 -31.08 9.83
C GLU A 104 -6.78 -30.62 10.17
N ILE A 105 -6.68 -29.70 11.13
CA ILE A 105 -5.42 -29.16 11.60
C ILE A 105 -4.70 -30.19 12.45
N ASN A 106 -3.43 -30.44 12.16
CA ASN A 106 -2.57 -31.27 12.99
C ASN A 106 -2.09 -30.47 14.20
N SER A 107 -2.81 -30.59 15.34
CA SER A 107 -2.46 -29.89 16.58
C SER A 107 -1.15 -30.33 17.22
N ASN A 108 -0.60 -31.47 16.82
CA ASN A 108 0.67 -31.99 17.31
C ASN A 108 1.87 -31.51 16.50
N ALA A 109 1.65 -30.91 15.32
CA ALA A 109 2.70 -30.39 14.48
C ALA A 109 2.97 -28.91 14.75
N GLN A 110 4.19 -28.51 14.47
CA GLN A 110 4.63 -27.13 14.69
C GLN A 110 3.97 -26.19 13.67
N THR A 111 3.42 -25.07 14.17
CA THR A 111 2.91 -24.01 13.32
C THR A 111 4.06 -23.17 12.74
N VAL A 112 3.91 -22.73 11.52
CA VAL A 112 4.86 -21.88 10.80
C VAL A 112 4.28 -20.49 10.65
N SER A 113 5.06 -19.46 10.96
CA SER A 113 4.65 -18.07 10.77
C SER A 113 5.51 -17.40 9.72
N VAL A 114 4.88 -16.90 8.67
CA VAL A 114 5.52 -16.11 7.61
C VAL A 114 5.33 -14.64 7.93
N VAL A 115 6.46 -13.94 8.06
CA VAL A 115 6.46 -12.48 8.26
C VAL A 115 6.76 -11.81 6.94
N MET A 116 5.84 -10.99 6.48
CA MET A 116 5.96 -10.26 5.22
C MET A 116 5.89 -8.78 5.47
N GLU A 117 6.72 -8.03 4.75
CA GLU A 117 6.70 -6.58 4.76
C GLU A 117 6.22 -6.08 3.40
N ARG A 118 5.11 -5.36 3.40
CA ARG A 118 4.58 -4.71 2.21
C ARG A 118 5.02 -3.25 2.20
N ASN A 119 6.04 -2.97 1.43
CA ASN A 119 6.46 -1.60 1.14
C ASN A 119 6.18 -1.29 -0.33
N LEU A 120 4.96 -0.91 -0.65
CA LEU A 120 4.58 -0.49 -2.02
C LEU A 120 5.21 0.85 -2.42
N GLY A 121 6.01 1.45 -1.53
CA GLY A 121 6.46 2.82 -1.72
C GLY A 121 5.28 3.80 -1.81
N SER A 122 5.57 5.05 -2.04
CA SER A 122 4.53 6.03 -2.34
C SER A 122 4.35 6.09 -3.86
N LEU A 123 3.42 5.33 -4.42
CA LEU A 123 3.07 5.41 -5.86
C LEU A 123 2.70 6.85 -6.30
N ARG A 124 2.32 7.70 -5.34
CA ARG A 124 1.95 9.10 -5.56
C ARG A 124 3.14 10.05 -5.48
N LEU A 125 4.26 9.62 -4.92
CA LEU A 125 5.44 10.47 -4.76
C LEU A 125 6.00 10.94 -6.12
N PRO A 126 6.20 10.09 -7.13
CA PRO A 126 6.66 10.53 -8.45
C PRO A 126 5.70 11.52 -9.10
N ALA A 127 4.40 11.25 -9.03
CA ALA A 127 3.37 12.14 -9.57
C ALA A 127 3.34 13.50 -8.86
N ALA A 128 3.51 13.52 -7.54
CA ALA A 128 3.58 14.75 -6.77
C ALA A 128 4.84 15.57 -7.11
N ILE A 129 5.99 14.94 -7.23
CA ILE A 129 7.26 15.61 -7.60
C ILE A 129 7.14 16.22 -8.99
N THR A 130 6.60 15.49 -9.96
CA THR A 130 6.41 16.00 -11.34
C THR A 130 5.41 17.16 -11.36
N THR A 131 4.32 17.08 -10.61
CA THR A 131 3.32 18.15 -10.54
C THR A 131 3.88 19.41 -9.90
N ILE A 132 4.58 19.29 -8.78
CA ILE A 132 5.21 20.43 -8.10
C ILE A 132 6.30 21.03 -8.99
N GLY A 133 7.14 20.20 -9.60
CA GLY A 133 8.20 20.65 -10.51
C GLY A 133 7.66 21.40 -11.72
N SER A 134 6.58 20.90 -12.35
CA SER A 134 5.95 21.57 -13.48
C SER A 134 5.28 22.88 -13.08
N ALA A 135 4.64 22.93 -11.90
CA ALA A 135 4.04 24.16 -11.38
C ALA A 135 5.09 25.25 -11.11
N LEU A 136 6.23 24.88 -10.50
CA LEU A 136 7.34 25.82 -10.26
C LEU A 136 7.95 26.32 -11.57
N ALA A 137 8.15 25.42 -12.55
CA ALA A 137 8.62 25.81 -13.86
C ALA A 137 7.66 26.77 -14.56
N PHE A 138 6.35 26.52 -14.48
CA PHE A 138 5.32 27.38 -15.04
C PHE A 138 5.32 28.78 -14.38
N ILE A 139 5.38 28.85 -13.05
CA ILE A 139 5.47 30.09 -12.30
C ILE A 139 6.73 30.88 -12.72
N GLY A 140 7.87 30.19 -12.82
CA GLY A 140 9.13 30.78 -13.27
C GLY A 140 9.04 31.39 -14.68
N LEU A 141 8.44 30.65 -15.62
CA LEU A 141 8.22 31.14 -16.98
C LEU A 141 7.28 32.35 -17.01
N CYS A 142 6.18 32.31 -16.27
CA CYS A 142 5.27 33.45 -16.16
C CYS A 142 5.95 34.70 -15.57
N TYR A 143 6.81 34.48 -14.58
CA TYR A 143 7.59 35.58 -13.99
C TYR A 143 8.57 36.17 -14.99
N MET A 144 9.32 35.35 -15.73
CA MET A 144 10.25 35.81 -16.77
C MET A 144 9.52 36.55 -17.89
N LEU A 145 8.37 36.05 -18.33
CA LEU A 145 7.56 36.73 -19.35
C LEU A 145 7.06 38.09 -18.86
N ASN A 146 6.63 38.19 -17.62
CA ASN A 146 6.17 39.45 -17.03
C ASN A 146 7.31 40.50 -16.95
N ILE A 147 8.51 40.08 -16.56
CA ILE A 147 9.70 40.98 -16.55
C ILE A 147 9.99 41.47 -17.98
N ARG A 148 10.03 40.55 -18.94
CA ARG A 148 10.29 40.88 -20.34
C ARG A 148 9.23 41.83 -20.92
N GLU A 149 7.98 41.64 -20.59
CA GLU A 149 6.91 42.54 -21.02
C GLU A 149 7.07 43.93 -20.42
N ARG A 150 7.44 44.02 -19.14
CA ARG A 150 7.70 45.34 -18.49
C ARG A 150 8.89 46.05 -19.12
N GLU A 151 9.95 45.35 -19.49
CA GLU A 151 11.08 45.91 -20.17
C GLU A 151 10.73 46.39 -21.58
N LEU A 152 9.93 45.63 -22.32
CA LEU A 152 9.46 46.05 -23.65
C LEU A 152 8.59 47.30 -23.57
N ARG A 153 7.66 47.38 -22.61
CA ARG A 153 6.83 48.60 -22.40
C ARG A 153 7.68 49.81 -22.08
N ARG A 154 8.68 49.72 -21.22
CA ARG A 154 9.60 50.83 -20.92
C ARG A 154 10.35 51.30 -22.16
N ARG A 155 10.86 50.40 -22.99
CA ARG A 155 11.54 50.76 -24.23
C ARG A 155 10.57 51.44 -25.22
N THR A 156 9.34 51.02 -25.31
CA THR A 156 8.36 51.62 -26.18
C THR A 156 8.02 53.03 -25.70
N GLU A 157 7.84 53.24 -24.40
CA GLU A 157 7.60 54.57 -23.81
C GLU A 157 8.80 55.52 -24.01
N GLU A 158 10.05 55.05 -23.86
CA GLU A 158 11.24 55.81 -24.12
C GLU A 158 11.35 56.23 -25.61
N TRP A 159 10.98 55.33 -26.50
CA TRP A 159 10.97 55.58 -27.93
C TRP A 159 9.94 56.62 -28.36
N GLU A 160 8.71 56.51 -27.82
CA GLU A 160 7.64 57.49 -28.08
C GLU A 160 8.00 58.87 -27.55
N SER A 161 8.60 58.95 -26.36
CA SER A 161 9.02 60.23 -25.79
C SER A 161 10.20 60.87 -26.57
N SER A 162 11.06 60.07 -27.18
CA SER A 162 12.19 60.61 -28.01
C SER A 162 11.76 61.08 -29.40
N THR A 163 10.65 60.56 -29.93
CA THR A 163 10.09 60.93 -31.23
C THR A 163 9.16 62.14 -31.18
N ALA A 164 8.72 62.51 -29.98
CA ALA A 164 7.83 63.66 -29.74
C ALA A 164 8.58 64.99 -29.49
N GLN A 165 9.88 64.97 -29.43
CA GLN A 165 10.76 66.17 -29.38
C GLN A 165 11.30 66.53 -30.76
#